data_0330d14ba5b7bbe6e7c7959a026cd0ea
#
_entry.id   0330d14ba5b7bbe6e7c7959a026cd0ea
#
_cell.length_a   1.000
_cell.length_b   1.000
_cell.length_c   1.000
_cell.angle_alpha   90.00
_cell.angle_beta   90.00
_cell.angle_gamma   90.00
#
_symmetry.space_group_name_H-M   'P 1'
#
loop_
_entity.id
_entity.type
_entity.pdbx_description
1 polymer ?
#
loop_
_entity_poly.entity_id
_entity_poly.type
_entity_poly.pdbx_seq_one_letter_code
_entity_poly.pdbx_strand_id
1 'polypeptide(L)'
;MCIRDRRTGFVFQQAALFDSLTVGENIAFPVIHTASHRQTAFPVEEERQQLVLHALREVGLSDSTMHQYPADLSGGMRKRVGLARALILQPELMLYDEPTTGLDPIVSDIINELIMRSRLKHRVTSILVTHDMKTARKVADRVLMLHPLERLSPTESQVIFDGPPSELEHCPDTRVQQFIQGEAGNRMHELNLL
;
A
#
# COMPACT_ATOMS: atom_id res chain seq x y z
N MET A 1 22.85 0.49 -4.47
CA MET A 1 21.57 0.99 -3.93
C MET A 1 21.68 2.51 -3.76
N CYS A 2 20.89 3.27 -4.49
CA CYS A 2 21.02 4.73 -4.60
C CYS A 2 20.41 5.42 -3.38
N ILE A 3 20.85 6.66 -3.05
CA ILE A 3 20.25 7.48 -1.98
C ILE A 3 18.72 7.63 -2.11
N ARG A 4 18.19 7.53 -3.33
CA ARG A 4 16.74 7.55 -3.61
C ARG A 4 15.97 6.40 -2.96
N ASP A 5 16.57 5.23 -2.80
CA ASP A 5 15.87 4.01 -2.33
C ASP A 5 15.41 4.10 -0.86
N ARG A 6 16.00 5.00 -0.07
CA ARG A 6 15.65 5.20 1.35
C ARG A 6 14.53 6.19 1.58
N ARG A 7 14.30 7.04 0.57
CA ARG A 7 13.23 8.05 0.60
C ARG A 7 11.91 7.45 0.15
N THR A 8 11.93 6.19 -0.32
CA THR A 8 10.75 5.50 -0.85
C THR A 8 10.49 4.24 -0.04
N GLY A 9 9.31 4.16 0.56
CA GLY A 9 8.75 2.94 1.14
C GLY A 9 7.83 2.25 0.15
N PHE A 10 7.80 0.91 0.16
CA PHE A 10 6.95 0.13 -0.71
C PHE A 10 6.15 -0.91 0.09
N VAL A 11 4.84 -0.92 -0.09
CA VAL A 11 3.92 -1.90 0.46
C VAL A 11 3.38 -2.73 -0.69
N PHE A 12 3.81 -4.00 -0.74
CA PHE A 12 3.41 -4.96 -1.77
C PHE A 12 2.05 -5.58 -1.48
N GLN A 13 1.37 -6.01 -2.53
CA GLN A 13 0.06 -6.67 -2.47
C GLN A 13 -0.01 -7.83 -1.46
N GLN A 14 1.04 -8.64 -1.35
CA GLN A 14 1.13 -9.76 -0.41
C GLN A 14 2.05 -9.48 0.79
N ALA A 15 2.28 -8.19 1.11
CA ALA A 15 3.22 -7.73 2.13
C ALA A 15 4.69 -8.10 1.89
N ALA A 16 5.00 -9.11 1.09
CA ALA A 16 6.34 -9.59 0.73
C ALA A 16 7.27 -9.73 1.96
N LEU A 17 6.77 -10.35 3.02
CA LEU A 17 7.57 -10.65 4.21
C LEU A 17 8.52 -11.81 3.92
N PHE A 18 9.66 -11.80 4.58
CA PHE A 18 10.60 -12.92 4.57
C PHE A 18 10.09 -13.99 5.55
N ASP A 19 9.70 -15.14 5.04
CA ASP A 19 9.09 -16.22 5.83
C ASP A 19 10.05 -16.83 6.87
N SER A 20 11.37 -16.76 6.60
CA SER A 20 12.43 -17.24 7.48
C SER A 20 12.79 -16.28 8.61
N LEU A 21 12.26 -15.07 8.59
CA LEU A 21 12.52 -14.05 9.60
C LEU A 21 11.29 -13.84 10.48
N THR A 22 11.53 -13.53 11.75
CA THR A 22 10.46 -13.08 12.66
C THR A 22 9.88 -11.76 12.19
N VAL A 23 8.75 -11.37 12.74
CA VAL A 23 8.14 -10.04 12.50
C VAL A 23 9.11 -8.92 12.86
N GLY A 24 9.79 -9.02 14.00
CA GLY A 24 10.77 -8.03 14.42
C GLY A 24 11.93 -7.87 13.43
N GLU A 25 12.46 -8.99 12.97
CA GLU A 25 13.54 -9.01 11.97
C GLU A 25 13.07 -8.47 10.62
N ASN A 26 11.84 -8.81 10.19
CA ASN A 26 11.24 -8.24 8.98
C ASN A 26 11.14 -6.72 9.06
N ILE A 27 10.67 -6.17 10.17
CA ILE A 27 10.54 -4.73 10.36
C ILE A 27 11.92 -4.07 10.46
N ALA A 28 12.89 -4.68 11.16
CA ALA A 28 14.24 -4.16 11.31
C ALA A 28 15.08 -4.25 10.03
N PHE A 29 14.71 -5.12 9.09
CA PHE A 29 15.48 -5.40 7.87
C PHE A 29 15.95 -4.15 7.11
N PRO A 30 15.09 -3.14 6.81
CA PRO A 30 15.54 -1.93 6.13
C PRO A 30 16.57 -1.13 6.91
N VAL A 31 16.47 -1.09 8.25
CA VAL A 31 17.40 -0.36 9.13
C VAL A 31 18.79 -0.99 9.08
N ILE A 32 18.85 -2.33 9.21
CA ILE A 32 20.10 -3.11 9.17
C ILE A 32 20.80 -2.95 7.82
N HIS A 33 20.07 -3.12 6.73
CA HIS A 33 20.65 -3.00 5.37
C HIS A 33 21.08 -1.58 5.04
N THR A 34 20.37 -0.58 5.55
CA THR A 34 20.74 0.82 5.37
C THR A 34 22.03 1.15 6.10
N ALA A 35 22.22 0.73 7.35
CA ALA A 35 23.43 0.92 8.10
C ALA A 35 24.64 0.24 7.45
N SER A 36 24.46 -1.00 6.98
CA SER A 36 25.49 -1.77 6.27
C SER A 36 26.03 -1.04 5.03
N HIS A 37 25.14 -0.47 4.21
CA HIS A 37 25.54 0.26 3.01
C HIS A 37 26.21 1.61 3.28
N ARG A 38 25.91 2.25 4.42
CA ARG A 38 26.50 3.55 4.78
C ARG A 38 27.85 3.44 5.47
N GLN A 39 28.25 2.26 5.88
CA GLN A 39 29.35 2.07 6.81
C GLN A 39 29.17 2.92 8.10
N THR A 40 27.91 3.19 8.45
CA THR A 40 27.57 3.84 9.72
C THR A 40 27.44 2.78 10.80
N ALA A 41 27.62 3.20 12.06
CA ALA A 41 27.40 2.29 13.18
C ALA A 41 25.99 1.66 13.11
N PHE A 42 25.92 0.36 13.30
CA PHE A 42 24.63 -0.30 13.47
C PHE A 42 23.96 0.24 14.74
N PRO A 43 22.64 0.47 14.72
CA PRO A 43 21.93 0.73 15.96
C PRO A 43 22.20 -0.40 16.95
N VAL A 44 22.46 -0.06 18.20
CA VAL A 44 22.61 -1.05 19.27
C VAL A 44 21.35 -1.90 19.33
N GLU A 45 21.43 -3.14 19.78
CA GLU A 45 20.30 -4.08 19.81
C GLU A 45 19.07 -3.47 20.48
N GLU A 46 19.28 -2.78 21.61
CA GLU A 46 18.21 -2.13 22.36
C GLU A 46 17.53 -1.02 21.55
N GLU A 47 18.27 -0.20 20.82
CA GLU A 47 17.72 0.87 19.98
C GLU A 47 16.88 0.26 18.83
N ARG A 48 17.40 -0.79 18.20
CA ARG A 48 16.70 -1.50 17.12
C ARG A 48 15.40 -2.10 17.63
N GLN A 49 15.42 -2.73 18.80
CA GLN A 49 14.24 -3.28 19.44
C GLN A 49 13.19 -2.20 19.73
N GLN A 50 13.60 -1.04 20.24
CA GLN A 50 12.68 0.07 20.48
C GLN A 50 12.06 0.62 19.20
N LEU A 51 12.82 0.73 18.10
CA LEU A 51 12.30 1.12 16.80
C LEU A 51 11.24 0.14 16.29
N VAL A 52 11.48 -1.16 16.43
CA VAL A 52 10.55 -2.22 16.02
C VAL A 52 9.27 -2.15 16.86
N LEU A 53 9.37 -2.05 18.17
CA LEU A 53 8.22 -1.94 19.06
C LEU A 53 7.39 -0.70 18.76
N HIS A 54 8.05 0.43 18.49
CA HIS A 54 7.36 1.64 18.07
C HIS A 54 6.59 1.43 16.77
N ALA A 55 7.24 0.84 15.76
CA ALA A 55 6.61 0.57 14.46
C ALA A 55 5.42 -0.39 14.57
N LEU A 56 5.50 -1.43 15.44
CA LEU A 56 4.39 -2.34 15.70
C LEU A 56 3.18 -1.63 16.30
N ARG A 57 3.42 -0.78 17.30
CA ARG A 57 2.35 0.01 17.95
C ARG A 57 1.70 0.99 16.99
N GLU A 58 2.46 1.59 16.07
CA GLU A 58 1.91 2.49 15.05
C GLU A 58 0.89 1.80 14.13
N VAL A 59 1.11 0.52 13.83
CA VAL A 59 0.18 -0.27 13.01
C VAL A 59 -0.83 -1.08 13.83
N GLY A 60 -0.92 -0.82 15.14
CA GLY A 60 -1.90 -1.45 16.04
C GLY A 60 -1.66 -2.93 16.27
N LEU A 61 -0.39 -3.36 16.29
CA LEU A 61 0.02 -4.71 16.67
C LEU A 61 0.61 -4.70 18.08
N SER A 62 0.43 -5.83 18.81
CA SER A 62 1.00 -6.00 20.14
C SER A 62 2.51 -6.19 20.08
N ASP A 63 3.21 -5.82 21.15
CA ASP A 63 4.65 -6.00 21.27
C ASP A 63 5.06 -7.50 21.15
N SER A 64 4.21 -8.42 21.65
CA SER A 64 4.44 -9.86 21.56
C SER A 64 4.48 -10.40 20.13
N THR A 65 3.87 -9.68 19.18
CA THR A 65 3.90 -10.04 17.76
C THR A 65 5.32 -10.02 17.19
N MET A 66 6.25 -9.30 17.82
CA MET A 66 7.65 -9.19 17.36
C MET A 66 8.32 -10.56 17.19
N HIS A 67 7.97 -11.54 18.01
CA HIS A 67 8.60 -12.87 18.04
C HIS A 67 7.89 -13.90 17.15
N GLN A 68 6.76 -13.56 16.55
CA GLN A 68 6.02 -14.44 15.65
C GLN A 68 6.65 -14.49 14.27
N TYR A 69 6.36 -15.55 13.52
CA TYR A 69 6.71 -15.67 12.11
C TYR A 69 5.55 -15.26 11.21
N PRO A 70 5.80 -14.88 9.95
CA PRO A 70 4.74 -14.52 9.00
C PRO A 70 3.65 -15.60 8.86
N ALA A 71 4.01 -16.87 9.00
CA ALA A 71 3.08 -18.00 8.93
C ALA A 71 2.03 -17.99 10.07
N ASP A 72 2.35 -17.41 11.23
CA ASP A 72 1.48 -17.35 12.41
C ASP A 72 0.48 -16.18 12.33
N LEU A 73 0.61 -15.30 11.31
CA LEU A 73 -0.16 -14.06 11.20
C LEU A 73 -1.38 -14.22 10.30
N SER A 74 -2.46 -13.53 10.65
CA SER A 74 -3.58 -13.32 9.72
C SER A 74 -3.15 -12.46 8.51
N GLY A 75 -3.93 -12.49 7.42
CA GLY A 75 -3.67 -11.65 6.24
C GLY A 75 -3.55 -10.16 6.56
N GLY A 76 -4.47 -9.65 7.39
CA GLY A 76 -4.44 -8.25 7.84
C GLY A 76 -3.25 -7.93 8.74
N MET A 77 -2.80 -8.87 9.60
CA MET A 77 -1.58 -8.68 10.39
C MET A 77 -0.34 -8.63 9.50
N ARG A 78 -0.23 -9.53 8.51
CA ARG A 78 0.89 -9.49 7.54
C ARG A 78 0.98 -8.17 6.81
N LYS A 79 -0.15 -7.62 6.34
CA LYS A 79 -0.18 -6.30 5.69
C LYS A 79 0.24 -5.17 6.62
N ARG A 80 -0.17 -5.20 7.89
CA ARG A 80 0.26 -4.22 8.90
C ARG A 80 1.76 -4.31 9.20
N VAL A 81 2.33 -5.51 9.25
CA VAL A 81 3.79 -5.70 9.37
C VAL A 81 4.52 -5.15 8.14
N GLY A 82 4.01 -5.40 6.93
CA GLY A 82 4.54 -4.84 5.69
C GLY A 82 4.54 -3.30 5.69
N LEU A 83 3.46 -2.70 6.21
CA LEU A 83 3.35 -1.25 6.37
C LEU A 83 4.37 -0.73 7.41
N ALA A 84 4.48 -1.38 8.57
CA ALA A 84 5.47 -1.02 9.60
C ALA A 84 6.90 -1.06 9.06
N ARG A 85 7.24 -2.12 8.30
CA ARG A 85 8.54 -2.27 7.64
C ARG A 85 8.82 -1.14 6.65
N ALA A 86 7.81 -0.73 5.86
CA ALA A 86 7.97 0.33 4.89
C ALA A 86 8.14 1.71 5.55
N LEU A 87 7.52 1.95 6.70
CA LEU A 87 7.53 3.22 7.42
C LEU A 87 8.74 3.41 8.35
N ILE A 88 9.43 2.33 8.76
CA ILE A 88 10.47 2.42 9.81
C ILE A 88 11.63 3.37 9.46
N LEU A 89 11.92 3.56 8.18
CA LEU A 89 12.93 4.51 7.69
C LEU A 89 12.39 5.93 7.48
N GLN A 90 11.14 6.19 7.82
CA GLN A 90 10.47 7.49 7.63
C GLN A 90 10.63 8.01 6.18
N PRO A 91 10.11 7.27 5.18
CA PRO A 91 10.26 7.65 3.78
C PRO A 91 9.51 8.95 3.47
N GLU A 92 9.92 9.65 2.41
CA GLU A 92 9.22 10.83 1.88
C GLU A 92 8.13 10.45 0.88
N LEU A 93 8.27 9.28 0.25
CA LEU A 93 7.33 8.72 -0.72
C LEU A 93 6.95 7.31 -0.30
N MET A 94 5.65 7.03 -0.27
CA MET A 94 5.11 5.69 -0.09
C MET A 94 4.41 5.21 -1.35
N LEU A 95 4.73 4.00 -1.75
CA LEU A 95 4.07 3.30 -2.85
C LEU A 95 3.27 2.14 -2.27
N TYR A 96 1.99 2.08 -2.57
CA TYR A 96 1.09 1.01 -2.14
C TYR A 96 0.56 0.26 -3.35
N ASP A 97 0.77 -1.03 -3.38
CA ASP A 97 0.25 -1.92 -4.40
C ASP A 97 -0.84 -2.80 -3.80
N GLU A 98 -2.10 -2.50 -4.15
CA GLU A 98 -3.28 -3.23 -3.70
C GLU A 98 -3.30 -3.54 -2.18
N PRO A 99 -3.19 -2.54 -1.30
CA PRO A 99 -2.96 -2.78 0.13
C PRO A 99 -4.13 -3.48 0.84
N THR A 100 -5.35 -3.40 0.31
CA THR A 100 -6.57 -3.97 0.91
C THR A 100 -7.04 -5.26 0.25
N THR A 101 -6.43 -5.68 -0.86
CA THR A 101 -6.83 -6.88 -1.59
C THR A 101 -6.72 -8.15 -0.74
N GLY A 102 -7.78 -8.97 -0.78
CA GLY A 102 -7.87 -10.24 -0.05
C GLY A 102 -8.19 -10.09 1.43
N LEU A 103 -8.62 -8.92 1.88
CA LEU A 103 -9.08 -8.64 3.24
C LEU A 103 -10.60 -8.46 3.27
N ASP A 104 -11.19 -8.72 4.43
CA ASP A 104 -12.58 -8.36 4.68
C ASP A 104 -12.75 -6.84 4.77
N PRO A 105 -14.00 -6.32 4.64
CA PRO A 105 -14.24 -4.87 4.61
C PRO A 105 -13.81 -4.13 5.87
N ILE A 106 -13.87 -4.76 7.04
CA ILE A 106 -13.49 -4.13 8.32
C ILE A 106 -11.98 -4.00 8.40
N VAL A 107 -11.26 -5.06 8.08
CA VAL A 107 -9.79 -5.05 8.08
C VAL A 107 -9.24 -4.13 6.98
N SER A 108 -9.89 -4.08 5.81
CA SER A 108 -9.57 -3.11 4.74
C SER A 108 -9.70 -1.67 5.24
N ASP A 109 -10.75 -1.37 6.00
CA ASP A 109 -10.96 -0.05 6.57
C ASP A 109 -9.88 0.31 7.60
N ILE A 110 -9.44 -0.64 8.42
CA ILE A 110 -8.30 -0.45 9.34
C ILE A 110 -7.02 -0.12 8.57
N ILE A 111 -6.73 -0.81 7.47
CA ILE A 111 -5.55 -0.50 6.63
C ILE A 111 -5.65 0.91 6.06
N ASN A 112 -6.81 1.31 5.55
CA ASN A 112 -7.04 2.66 5.04
C ASN A 112 -6.81 3.73 6.10
N GLU A 113 -7.30 3.53 7.33
CA GLU A 113 -7.03 4.42 8.47
C GLU A 113 -5.54 4.51 8.79
N LEU A 114 -4.81 3.39 8.77
CA LEU A 114 -3.37 3.38 9.01
C LEU A 114 -2.61 4.14 7.92
N ILE A 115 -3.00 4.02 6.65
CA ILE A 115 -2.43 4.79 5.54
C ILE A 115 -2.65 6.28 5.77
N MET A 116 -3.86 6.70 6.11
CA MET A 116 -4.18 8.10 6.37
C MET A 116 -3.42 8.65 7.58
N ARG A 117 -3.36 7.90 8.68
CA ARG A 117 -2.59 8.30 9.87
C ARG A 117 -1.11 8.44 9.58
N SER A 118 -0.52 7.49 8.83
CA SER A 118 0.89 7.56 8.47
C SER A 118 1.20 8.78 7.60
N ARG A 119 0.32 9.11 6.65
CA ARG A 119 0.41 10.31 5.82
C ARG A 119 0.43 11.58 6.67
N LEU A 120 -0.50 11.71 7.62
CA LEU A 120 -0.59 12.88 8.49
C LEU A 120 0.60 12.99 9.45
N LYS A 121 1.00 11.87 10.06
CA LYS A 121 2.07 11.83 11.05
C LYS A 121 3.45 12.08 10.43
N HIS A 122 3.74 11.42 9.32
CA HIS A 122 5.07 11.45 8.67
C HIS A 122 5.14 12.45 7.50
N ARG A 123 4.03 13.11 7.14
CA ARG A 123 3.93 14.04 6.00
C ARG A 123 4.43 13.43 4.69
N VAL A 124 4.12 12.16 4.49
CA VAL A 124 4.58 11.37 3.35
C VAL A 124 3.68 11.64 2.14
N THR A 125 4.28 11.77 0.96
CA THR A 125 3.56 11.68 -0.32
C THR A 125 3.26 10.22 -0.61
N SER A 126 2.05 9.91 -1.07
CA SER A 126 1.62 8.53 -1.31
C SER A 126 1.11 8.34 -2.73
N ILE A 127 1.53 7.25 -3.38
CA ILE A 127 0.93 6.74 -4.61
C ILE A 127 0.34 5.38 -4.27
N LEU A 128 -0.94 5.21 -4.55
CA LEU A 128 -1.67 4.00 -4.22
C LEU A 128 -2.32 3.45 -5.49
N VAL A 129 -2.00 2.21 -5.82
CA VAL A 129 -2.64 1.46 -6.90
C VAL A 129 -3.72 0.57 -6.28
N THR A 130 -4.95 0.69 -6.74
CA THR A 130 -6.05 -0.16 -6.27
C THR A 130 -7.20 -0.22 -7.28
N HIS A 131 -7.93 -1.32 -7.26
CA HIS A 131 -9.22 -1.45 -7.92
C HIS A 131 -10.40 -1.27 -6.93
N ASP A 132 -10.11 -1.10 -5.63
CA ASP A 132 -11.14 -0.90 -4.61
C ASP A 132 -11.55 0.58 -4.52
N MET A 133 -12.73 0.88 -5.02
CA MET A 133 -13.26 2.25 -5.04
C MET A 133 -13.52 2.82 -3.63
N LYS A 134 -13.76 1.97 -2.62
CA LYS A 134 -13.90 2.44 -1.23
C LYS A 134 -12.57 2.97 -0.72
N THR A 135 -11.50 2.22 -0.95
CA THR A 135 -10.13 2.64 -0.62
C THR A 135 -9.76 3.92 -1.37
N ALA A 136 -9.98 3.98 -2.70
CA ALA A 136 -9.66 5.17 -3.49
C ALA A 136 -10.38 6.42 -2.98
N ARG A 137 -11.69 6.33 -2.72
CA ARG A 137 -12.49 7.46 -2.19
C ARG A 137 -12.07 7.90 -0.79
N LYS A 138 -11.65 6.97 0.05
CA LYS A 138 -11.28 7.27 1.45
C LYS A 138 -9.90 7.87 1.58
N VAL A 139 -8.94 7.40 0.79
CA VAL A 139 -7.51 7.67 1.01
C VAL A 139 -6.95 8.73 0.06
N ALA A 140 -7.47 8.81 -1.17
CA ALA A 140 -6.87 9.65 -2.20
C ALA A 140 -7.37 11.11 -2.15
N ASP A 141 -6.46 12.06 -2.43
CA ASP A 141 -6.81 13.44 -2.75
C ASP A 141 -7.08 13.62 -4.26
N ARG A 142 -6.44 12.79 -5.08
CA ARG A 142 -6.53 12.78 -6.54
C ARG A 142 -6.54 11.35 -7.04
N VAL A 143 -7.41 11.07 -7.98
CA VAL A 143 -7.55 9.76 -8.63
C VAL A 143 -7.20 9.92 -10.10
N LEU A 144 -6.31 9.04 -10.58
CA LEU A 144 -6.12 8.81 -12.01
C LEU A 144 -6.69 7.43 -12.34
N MET A 145 -7.63 7.37 -13.28
CA MET A 145 -8.14 6.10 -13.79
C MET A 145 -7.55 5.82 -15.16
N LEU A 146 -6.96 4.65 -15.28
CA LEU A 146 -6.32 4.19 -16.50
C LEU A 146 -7.18 3.15 -17.19
N HIS A 147 -7.30 3.28 -18.52
CA HIS A 147 -7.93 2.24 -19.35
C HIS A 147 -6.85 1.32 -19.94
N PRO A 148 -7.12 0.00 -20.08
CA PRO A 148 -6.16 -0.92 -20.69
C PRO A 148 -5.75 -0.48 -22.09
N LEU A 149 -4.44 -0.47 -22.37
CA LEU A 149 -3.89 -0.02 -23.67
C LEU A 149 -4.43 -0.82 -24.84
N GLU A 150 -4.64 -2.12 -24.64
CA GLU A 150 -5.14 -3.05 -25.65
C GLU A 150 -6.55 -2.72 -26.16
N ARG A 151 -7.27 -1.87 -25.42
CA ARG A 151 -8.66 -1.48 -25.70
C ARG A 151 -8.81 -0.04 -26.19
N LEU A 152 -7.69 0.64 -26.36
CA LEU A 152 -7.67 2.03 -26.83
C LEU A 152 -7.43 2.06 -28.34
N SER A 153 -8.12 2.98 -29.02
CA SER A 153 -7.71 3.38 -30.36
C SER A 153 -6.38 4.17 -30.30
N PRO A 154 -5.61 4.22 -31.40
CA PRO A 154 -4.29 4.90 -31.40
C PRO A 154 -4.31 6.38 -31.01
N THR A 155 -5.48 7.01 -31.03
CA THR A 155 -5.68 8.44 -30.73
C THR A 155 -6.28 8.71 -29.36
N GLU A 156 -6.69 7.68 -28.63
CA GLU A 156 -7.30 7.82 -27.31
C GLU A 156 -6.26 7.92 -26.19
N SER A 157 -6.58 8.74 -25.18
CA SER A 157 -5.78 8.81 -23.95
C SER A 157 -6.00 7.58 -23.08
N GLN A 158 -4.93 7.06 -22.51
CA GLN A 158 -5.01 6.02 -21.49
C GLN A 158 -5.66 6.53 -20.19
N VAL A 159 -5.47 7.81 -19.87
CA VAL A 159 -6.09 8.44 -18.69
C VAL A 159 -7.53 8.81 -19.06
N ILE A 160 -8.50 8.12 -18.47
CA ILE A 160 -9.93 8.34 -18.69
C ILE A 160 -10.59 9.17 -17.59
N PHE A 161 -9.89 9.34 -16.45
CA PHE A 161 -10.27 10.24 -15.37
C PHE A 161 -9.03 10.77 -14.67
N ASP A 162 -9.04 12.05 -14.31
CA ASP A 162 -8.02 12.71 -13.51
C ASP A 162 -8.68 13.84 -12.71
N GLY A 163 -8.85 13.64 -11.42
CA GLY A 163 -9.53 14.60 -10.54
C GLY A 163 -9.70 14.11 -9.11
N PRO A 164 -10.34 14.91 -8.26
CA PRO A 164 -10.65 14.50 -6.90
C PRO A 164 -11.69 13.36 -6.88
N PRO A 165 -11.67 12.48 -5.85
CA PRO A 165 -12.62 11.37 -5.75
C PRO A 165 -14.10 11.78 -5.81
N SER A 166 -14.44 12.99 -5.36
CA SER A 166 -15.80 13.53 -5.37
C SER A 166 -16.37 13.76 -6.76
N GLU A 167 -15.53 13.90 -7.80
CA GLU A 167 -15.94 14.14 -9.18
C GLU A 167 -16.15 12.82 -9.96
N LEU A 168 -15.76 11.68 -9.41
CA LEU A 168 -15.89 10.37 -10.08
C LEU A 168 -17.33 10.08 -10.53
N GLU A 169 -18.30 10.36 -9.67
CA GLU A 169 -19.72 10.06 -9.95
C GLU A 169 -20.31 10.98 -11.04
N HIS A 170 -19.67 12.11 -11.28
CA HIS A 170 -20.11 13.10 -12.28
C HIS A 170 -19.28 13.01 -13.58
N CYS A 171 -18.35 12.08 -13.68
CA CYS A 171 -17.53 11.90 -14.87
C CYS A 171 -18.41 11.48 -16.07
N PRO A 172 -18.33 12.17 -17.22
CA PRO A 172 -19.14 11.82 -18.38
C PRO A 172 -18.68 10.56 -19.11
N ASP A 173 -17.48 10.05 -18.83
CA ASP A 173 -16.96 8.84 -19.46
C ASP A 173 -17.69 7.59 -18.91
N THR A 174 -18.38 6.91 -19.81
CA THR A 174 -19.16 5.71 -19.45
C THR A 174 -18.32 4.58 -18.90
N ARG A 175 -17.04 4.48 -19.27
CA ARG A 175 -16.09 3.48 -18.77
C ARG A 175 -15.80 3.71 -17.28
N VAL A 176 -15.70 4.97 -16.88
CA VAL A 176 -15.54 5.36 -15.46
C VAL A 176 -16.80 4.97 -14.70
N GLN A 177 -17.99 5.32 -15.21
CA GLN A 177 -19.25 4.98 -14.55
C GLN A 177 -19.44 3.46 -14.37
N GLN A 178 -19.21 2.69 -15.42
CA GLN A 178 -19.26 1.22 -15.35
C GLN A 178 -18.33 0.63 -14.30
N PHE A 179 -17.11 1.18 -14.21
CA PHE A 179 -16.12 0.70 -13.23
C PHE A 179 -16.55 1.00 -11.79
N ILE A 180 -17.00 2.23 -11.50
CA ILE A 180 -17.39 2.63 -10.13
C ILE A 180 -18.69 1.96 -9.67
N GLN A 181 -19.56 1.56 -10.60
CA GLN A 181 -20.81 0.84 -10.34
C GLN A 181 -20.61 -0.68 -10.27
N GLY A 182 -19.47 -1.17 -10.74
CA GLY A 182 -19.21 -2.60 -10.82
C GLY A 182 -19.97 -3.30 -11.94
N GLU A 183 -20.34 -2.56 -13.00
CA GLU A 183 -21.11 -3.08 -14.11
C GLU A 183 -20.20 -3.60 -15.22
N ALA A 184 -20.50 -4.80 -15.71
CA ALA A 184 -19.75 -5.40 -16.81
C ALA A 184 -19.87 -4.61 -18.13
N GLY A 185 -21.03 -3.96 -18.33
CA GLY A 185 -21.28 -3.12 -19.50
C GLY A 185 -20.95 -3.83 -20.81
N ASN A 186 -20.25 -3.14 -21.70
CA ASN A 186 -19.85 -3.64 -23.01
C ASN A 186 -18.88 -4.84 -22.95
N ARG A 187 -18.29 -5.14 -21.77
CA ARG A 187 -17.41 -6.32 -21.60
C ARG A 187 -18.13 -7.65 -21.79
N MET A 188 -19.44 -7.68 -21.60
CA MET A 188 -20.27 -8.86 -21.87
C MET A 188 -20.24 -9.22 -23.36
N HIS A 189 -20.27 -8.24 -24.27
CA HIS A 189 -20.15 -8.45 -25.71
C HIS A 189 -18.77 -8.99 -26.12
N GLU A 190 -17.70 -8.53 -25.46
CA GLU A 190 -16.32 -9.00 -25.72
C GLU A 190 -16.15 -10.49 -25.39
N LEU A 191 -16.93 -11.00 -24.45
CA LEU A 191 -16.90 -12.40 -24.02
C LEU A 191 -17.88 -13.29 -24.79
N ASN A 192 -18.59 -12.75 -25.80
CA ASN A 192 -19.65 -13.45 -26.54
C ASN A 192 -20.77 -14.04 -25.62
N LEU A 193 -21.07 -13.34 -24.52
CA LEU A 193 -22.06 -13.75 -23.54
C LEU A 193 -23.45 -13.10 -23.79
N LEU A 194 -23.58 -12.28 -24.83
CA LEU A 194 -24.82 -11.65 -25.31
C LEU A 194 -24.92 -11.77 -26.82
#